data_3cb408d2b3f4c214eb6bea638b4957d5
#
_entry.id   3cb408d2b3f4c214eb6bea638b4957d5
#
_cell.length_a   1.000
_cell.length_b   1.000
_cell.length_c   1.000
_cell.angle_alpha   90.00
_cell.angle_beta   90.00
_cell.angle_gamma   90.00
#
_symmetry.space_group_name_H-M   'P 1'
#
loop_
_entity.id
_entity.type
_entity.pdbx_description
1 polymer ?
#
loop_
_entity_poly.entity_id
_entity_poly.type
_entity_poly.pdbx_seq_one_letter_code
_entity_poly.pdbx_strand_id
1 'polypeptide(L)'
;MLFFHTKNSLASDIYEPLIDFWKLVQSNPSELINNYKQQWGKLQKDLPDYYYVVRERFNKLKDPNDLNFLLRTCVNGIVRFNDKGEFNNSFHLSRKGMTPDLFQKNVIAWSEKLKGVKFECCDYELTLKKCKKDDFVYMDPPYAGSKNRYINDLDIQRLLDNLESLNKKSIKWALSFDGSRGSTDLSFDLPTDLYKRKILISNGHSAVHRVLNGPLEEVHESLYLNY
;
A
#
# COMPACT_ATOMS: atom_id res chain seq x y z
N MET A 1 -3.49 -3.32 -9.01
CA MET A 1 -4.81 -3.02 -9.58
C MET A 1 -5.55 -4.31 -9.85
N LEU A 2 -6.55 -4.68 -9.04
CA LEU A 2 -7.34 -5.88 -9.24
C LEU A 2 -8.30 -5.66 -10.40
N PHE A 3 -7.97 -6.16 -11.59
CA PHE A 3 -8.89 -6.17 -12.72
C PHE A 3 -9.93 -7.30 -12.64
N PHE A 4 -9.60 -8.36 -11.90
CA PHE A 4 -10.49 -9.50 -11.68
C PHE A 4 -10.39 -9.88 -10.20
N HIS A 5 -11.48 -9.78 -9.47
CA HIS A 5 -11.59 -10.44 -8.18
C HIS A 5 -12.51 -11.66 -8.34
N THR A 6 -12.13 -12.75 -7.73
CA THR A 6 -13.00 -13.91 -7.60
C THR A 6 -13.98 -13.65 -6.44
N LYS A 7 -15.20 -14.16 -6.54
CA LYS A 7 -16.10 -14.24 -5.40
C LYS A 7 -15.34 -14.95 -4.27
N ASN A 8 -15.09 -14.35 -3.10
CA ASN A 8 -14.34 -14.85 -1.95
C ASN A 8 -12.88 -14.41 -1.87
N SER A 9 -12.54 -13.23 -2.34
CA SER A 9 -11.21 -12.64 -2.08
C SER A 9 -11.08 -12.19 -0.63
N LEU A 10 -9.90 -12.42 -0.05
CA LEU A 10 -9.48 -11.92 1.26
C LEU A 10 -8.29 -10.98 1.06
N ALA A 11 -8.39 -9.77 1.60
CA ALA A 11 -7.28 -8.83 1.71
C ALA A 11 -6.96 -8.58 3.18
N SER A 12 -5.69 -8.61 3.53
CA SER A 12 -5.25 -8.37 4.91
C SER A 12 -4.03 -7.47 4.97
N ASP A 13 -3.93 -6.72 6.04
CA ASP A 13 -2.80 -5.90 6.42
C ASP A 13 -2.76 -5.79 7.94
N ILE A 14 -1.58 -5.58 8.51
CA ILE A 14 -1.43 -5.36 9.95
C ILE A 14 -1.85 -3.94 10.37
N TYR A 15 -1.90 -3.01 9.42
CA TYR A 15 -2.20 -1.61 9.69
C TYR A 15 -3.72 -1.36 9.70
N GLU A 16 -4.29 -1.36 10.89
CA GLU A 16 -5.73 -1.21 11.09
C GLU A 16 -6.35 0.00 10.38
N PRO A 17 -5.78 1.23 10.42
CA PRO A 17 -6.37 2.36 9.70
C PRO A 17 -6.47 2.18 8.18
N LEU A 18 -5.56 1.40 7.57
CA LEU A 18 -5.63 1.06 6.16
C LEU A 18 -6.75 0.07 5.87
N ILE A 19 -6.90 -0.94 6.70
CA ILE A 19 -7.99 -1.92 6.59
C ILE A 19 -9.34 -1.24 6.77
N ASP A 20 -9.47 -0.35 7.75
CA ASP A 20 -10.73 0.37 8.00
C ASP A 20 -11.04 1.36 6.88
N PHE A 21 -10.03 1.99 6.28
CA PHE A 21 -10.21 2.77 5.05
C PHE A 21 -10.83 1.93 3.93
N TRP A 22 -10.30 0.72 3.66
CA TRP A 22 -10.84 -0.15 2.61
C TRP A 22 -12.25 -0.66 2.93
N LYS A 23 -12.54 -0.98 4.20
CA LYS A 23 -13.90 -1.29 4.65
C LYS A 23 -14.85 -0.12 4.43
N LEU A 24 -14.41 1.11 4.70
CA LEU A 24 -15.20 2.32 4.49
C LEU A 24 -15.47 2.57 3.00
N VAL A 25 -14.48 2.39 2.13
CA VAL A 25 -14.66 2.43 0.66
C VAL A 25 -15.73 1.42 0.22
N GLN A 26 -15.73 0.23 0.80
CA GLN A 26 -16.66 -0.83 0.43
C GLN A 26 -18.09 -0.61 0.97
N SER A 27 -18.21 -0.24 2.24
CA SER A 27 -19.50 -0.24 2.96
C SER A 27 -20.19 1.11 3.00
N ASN A 28 -19.42 2.21 3.05
CA ASN A 28 -19.97 3.57 3.15
C ASN A 28 -19.16 4.59 2.33
N PRO A 29 -19.07 4.41 1.00
CA PRO A 29 -18.31 5.31 0.13
C PRO A 29 -18.77 6.77 0.21
N SER A 30 -20.05 7.01 0.49
CA SER A 30 -20.62 8.36 0.60
C SER A 30 -20.06 9.14 1.79
N GLU A 31 -19.87 8.50 2.92
CA GLU A 31 -19.24 9.10 4.09
C GLU A 31 -17.82 9.54 3.79
N LEU A 32 -17.02 8.64 3.20
CA LEU A 32 -15.63 8.92 2.83
C LEU A 32 -15.52 10.08 1.84
N ILE A 33 -16.41 10.12 0.82
CA ILE A 33 -16.47 11.19 -0.18
C ILE A 33 -16.79 12.53 0.48
N ASN A 34 -17.83 12.58 1.31
CA ASN A 34 -18.27 13.80 1.97
C ASN A 34 -17.21 14.32 2.94
N ASN A 35 -16.58 13.42 3.71
CA ASN A 35 -15.51 13.79 4.62
C ASN A 35 -14.31 14.38 3.86
N TYR A 36 -13.86 13.71 2.79
CA TYR A 36 -12.75 14.21 1.98
C TYR A 36 -13.06 15.59 1.37
N LYS A 37 -14.27 15.78 0.83
CA LYS A 37 -14.70 17.06 0.27
C LYS A 37 -14.64 18.18 1.31
N GLN A 38 -15.10 17.92 2.54
CA GLN A 38 -15.06 18.90 3.62
C GLN A 38 -13.61 19.23 4.04
N GLN A 39 -12.77 18.20 4.23
CA GLN A 39 -11.38 18.37 4.64
C GLN A 39 -10.59 19.11 3.52
N TRP A 40 -10.79 18.73 2.27
CA TRP A 40 -10.17 19.39 1.13
C TRP A 40 -10.58 20.89 1.03
N GLY A 41 -11.86 21.20 1.26
CA GLY A 41 -12.35 22.57 1.29
C GLY A 41 -11.75 23.42 2.42
N LYS A 42 -11.54 22.82 3.61
CA LYS A 42 -10.85 23.47 4.72
C LYS A 42 -9.37 23.69 4.39
N LEU A 43 -8.71 22.69 3.80
CA LEU A 43 -7.30 22.81 3.36
C LEU A 43 -7.11 23.98 2.38
N GLN A 44 -8.03 24.19 1.41
CA GLN A 44 -7.89 25.29 0.44
C GLN A 44 -7.97 26.67 1.09
N LYS A 45 -8.59 26.77 2.27
CA LYS A 45 -8.74 28.04 3.00
C LYS A 45 -7.58 28.30 3.97
N ASP A 46 -6.94 27.25 4.43
CA ASP A 46 -5.95 27.29 5.51
C ASP A 46 -4.75 26.39 5.17
N LEU A 47 -4.01 26.79 4.13
CA LEU A 47 -2.80 26.14 3.65
C LEU A 47 -1.56 26.72 4.34
N PRO A 48 -0.65 25.88 4.86
CA PRO A 48 -0.69 24.42 4.97
C PRO A 48 -1.21 23.93 6.33
N ASP A 49 -1.66 24.84 7.22
CA ASP A 49 -1.84 24.59 8.65
C ASP A 49 -2.90 23.53 8.90
N TYR A 50 -4.00 23.55 8.13
CA TYR A 50 -5.04 22.54 8.27
C TYR A 50 -4.52 21.10 8.06
N TYR A 51 -3.55 20.90 7.16
CA TYR A 51 -2.92 19.58 6.98
C TYR A 51 -2.28 19.07 8.28
N TYR A 52 -1.56 19.94 8.98
CA TYR A 52 -0.88 19.56 10.22
C TYR A 52 -1.86 19.31 11.35
N VAL A 53 -2.98 20.05 11.41
CA VAL A 53 -4.09 19.76 12.35
C VAL A 53 -4.64 18.36 12.11
N VAL A 54 -4.89 17.97 10.84
CA VAL A 54 -5.36 16.63 10.52
C VAL A 54 -4.32 15.58 10.86
N ARG A 55 -3.04 15.84 10.61
CA ARG A 55 -1.95 14.91 10.93
C ARG A 55 -1.86 14.63 12.43
N GLU A 56 -1.95 15.65 13.26
CA GLU A 56 -1.99 15.49 14.72
C GLU A 56 -3.21 14.71 15.18
N ARG A 57 -4.38 15.01 14.62
CA ARG A 57 -5.61 14.29 14.93
C ARG A 57 -5.51 12.83 14.53
N PHE A 58 -5.01 12.54 13.34
CA PHE A 58 -4.77 11.17 12.89
C PHE A 58 -3.82 10.43 13.81
N ASN A 59 -2.74 11.05 14.24
CA ASN A 59 -1.78 10.41 15.14
C ASN A 59 -2.40 10.04 16.50
N LYS A 60 -3.41 10.79 16.95
CA LYS A 60 -4.15 10.51 18.20
C LYS A 60 -5.27 9.48 18.02
N LEU A 61 -6.05 9.61 16.94
CA LEU A 61 -7.32 8.87 16.77
C LEU A 61 -7.25 7.72 15.78
N LYS A 62 -6.26 7.72 14.89
CA LYS A 62 -6.07 6.73 13.81
C LYS A 62 -7.28 6.61 12.86
N ASP A 63 -8.07 7.68 12.72
CA ASP A 63 -9.27 7.72 11.89
C ASP A 63 -8.95 7.46 10.40
N PRO A 64 -9.64 6.51 9.72
CA PRO A 64 -9.37 6.17 8.32
C PRO A 64 -9.67 7.31 7.33
N ASN A 65 -10.60 8.22 7.64
CA ASN A 65 -10.84 9.42 6.83
C ASN A 65 -9.64 10.37 6.86
N ASP A 66 -9.01 10.51 8.03
CA ASP A 66 -7.81 11.34 8.17
C ASP A 66 -6.61 10.71 7.47
N LEU A 67 -6.44 9.38 7.58
CA LEU A 67 -5.43 8.67 6.80
C LEU A 67 -5.59 8.92 5.31
N ASN A 68 -6.82 8.76 4.79
CA ASN A 68 -7.11 9.02 3.39
C ASN A 68 -6.75 10.44 2.96
N PHE A 69 -7.13 11.43 3.76
CA PHE A 69 -6.81 12.84 3.47
C PHE A 69 -5.29 13.07 3.43
N LEU A 70 -4.57 12.57 4.42
CA LEU A 70 -3.11 12.70 4.51
C LEU A 70 -2.41 12.07 3.30
N LEU A 71 -2.80 10.85 2.90
CA LEU A 71 -2.22 10.17 1.74
C LEU A 71 -2.47 10.90 0.41
N ARG A 72 -3.55 11.67 0.30
CA ARG A 72 -3.86 12.46 -0.91
C ARG A 72 -3.19 13.81 -0.95
N THR A 73 -2.69 14.30 0.18
CA THR A 73 -2.17 15.67 0.33
C THR A 73 -0.72 15.74 0.78
N CYS A 74 -0.13 14.65 1.26
CA CYS A 74 1.28 14.60 1.65
C CYS A 74 2.23 14.53 0.44
N VAL A 75 3.51 14.71 0.71
CA VAL A 75 4.57 14.62 -0.31
C VAL A 75 4.56 13.23 -0.95
N ASN A 76 4.34 13.20 -2.26
CA ASN A 76 4.33 12.02 -3.13
C ASN A 76 3.31 10.92 -2.74
N GLY A 77 2.38 11.17 -1.82
CA GLY A 77 1.44 10.16 -1.33
C GLY A 77 2.12 9.02 -0.54
N ILE A 78 3.34 9.25 -0.06
CA ILE A 78 4.13 8.24 0.62
C ILE A 78 3.80 8.23 2.12
N VAL A 79 3.50 7.05 2.64
CA VAL A 79 3.40 6.83 4.09
C VAL A 79 4.80 6.94 4.70
N ARG A 80 4.92 7.70 5.77
CA ARG A 80 6.12 7.77 6.60
C ARG A 80 5.74 7.83 8.07
N PHE A 81 6.43 7.04 8.87
CA PHE A 81 6.29 7.05 10.33
C PHE A 81 7.61 7.47 10.97
N ASN A 82 7.53 8.11 12.13
CA ASN A 82 8.67 8.30 13.01
C ASN A 82 8.88 7.05 13.89
N ASP A 83 9.93 7.07 14.71
CA ASP A 83 10.28 5.95 15.59
C ASP A 83 9.22 5.67 16.68
N LYS A 84 8.24 6.58 16.85
CA LYS A 84 7.08 6.41 17.73
C LYS A 84 5.86 5.80 17.01
N GLY A 85 5.98 5.46 15.73
CA GLY A 85 4.87 4.98 14.91
C GLY A 85 3.85 6.07 14.54
N GLU A 86 4.22 7.34 14.63
CA GLU A 86 3.37 8.46 14.24
C GLU A 86 3.60 8.82 12.77
N PHE A 87 2.53 9.07 12.03
CA PHE A 87 2.61 9.58 10.65
C PHE A 87 3.30 10.96 10.65
N ASN A 88 4.41 11.07 9.91
CA ASN A 88 5.26 12.27 9.95
C ASN A 88 5.59 12.88 8.59
N ASN A 89 4.96 12.43 7.48
CA ASN A 89 5.17 13.06 6.19
C ASN A 89 4.63 14.49 6.17
N SER A 90 5.23 15.34 5.32
CA SER A 90 4.89 16.75 5.21
C SER A 90 3.82 16.99 4.14
N PHE A 91 3.17 18.16 4.20
CA PHE A 91 2.28 18.63 3.16
C PHE A 91 3.02 18.87 1.83
N HIS A 92 2.39 18.57 0.71
CA HIS A 92 2.97 18.82 -0.60
C HIS A 92 2.67 20.25 -1.05
N LEU A 93 3.64 21.14 -0.97
CA LEU A 93 3.45 22.58 -1.19
C LEU A 93 2.89 22.95 -2.57
N SER A 94 3.28 22.21 -3.62
CA SER A 94 2.84 22.51 -4.99
C SER A 94 1.63 21.68 -5.45
N ARG A 95 1.22 20.66 -4.70
CA ARG A 95 0.08 19.80 -5.03
C ARG A 95 -0.95 19.84 -3.92
N LYS A 96 -2.04 20.56 -4.16
CA LYS A 96 -3.12 20.76 -3.19
C LYS A 96 -4.03 19.55 -2.96
N GLY A 97 -3.55 18.37 -3.30
CA GLY A 97 -4.32 17.12 -3.20
C GLY A 97 -5.17 16.82 -4.44
N MET A 98 -5.81 15.66 -4.45
CA MET A 98 -6.76 15.27 -5.50
C MET A 98 -8.04 16.10 -5.38
N THR A 99 -8.61 16.54 -6.50
CA THR A 99 -9.91 17.23 -6.46
C THR A 99 -11.03 16.33 -5.94
N PRO A 100 -12.02 16.86 -5.21
CA PRO A 100 -13.13 16.07 -4.68
C PRO A 100 -13.88 15.26 -5.75
N ASP A 101 -14.09 15.82 -6.94
CA ASP A 101 -14.81 15.14 -8.03
C ASP A 101 -14.03 13.92 -8.55
N LEU A 102 -12.72 14.06 -8.73
CA LEU A 102 -11.87 12.93 -9.12
C LEU A 102 -11.81 11.87 -8.02
N PHE A 103 -11.73 12.31 -6.77
CA PHE A 103 -11.77 11.42 -5.61
C PHE A 103 -13.08 10.64 -5.56
N GLN A 104 -14.22 11.31 -5.68
CA GLN A 104 -15.55 10.69 -5.73
C GLN A 104 -15.63 9.63 -6.82
N LYS A 105 -15.22 9.97 -8.06
CA LYS A 105 -15.21 9.03 -9.19
C LYS A 105 -14.41 7.77 -8.86
N ASN A 106 -13.23 7.95 -8.28
CA ASN A 106 -12.36 6.82 -7.93
C ASN A 106 -12.96 5.97 -6.81
N VAL A 107 -13.50 6.58 -5.76
CA VAL A 107 -14.09 5.85 -4.63
C VAL A 107 -15.29 5.02 -5.08
N ILE A 108 -16.18 5.59 -5.90
CA ILE A 108 -17.33 4.84 -6.44
C ILE A 108 -16.86 3.65 -7.28
N ALA A 109 -15.88 3.86 -8.18
CA ALA A 109 -15.34 2.79 -9.01
C ALA A 109 -14.70 1.67 -8.18
N TRP A 110 -14.01 2.01 -7.09
CA TRP A 110 -13.43 1.02 -6.18
C TRP A 110 -14.48 0.33 -5.32
N SER A 111 -15.48 1.04 -4.80
CA SER A 111 -16.57 0.45 -4.02
C SER A 111 -17.26 -0.69 -4.79
N GLU A 112 -17.54 -0.49 -6.08
CA GLU A 112 -18.11 -1.54 -6.93
C GLU A 112 -17.18 -2.75 -7.09
N LYS A 113 -15.87 -2.50 -7.29
CA LYS A 113 -14.88 -3.57 -7.45
C LYS A 113 -14.62 -4.37 -6.18
N LEU A 114 -14.85 -3.78 -5.03
CA LEU A 114 -14.58 -4.41 -3.74
C LEU A 114 -15.77 -5.21 -3.18
N LYS A 115 -16.90 -5.27 -3.91
CA LYS A 115 -18.04 -6.09 -3.51
C LYS A 115 -17.63 -7.56 -3.34
N GLY A 116 -17.88 -8.12 -2.16
CA GLY A 116 -17.54 -9.50 -1.83
C GLY A 116 -16.11 -9.75 -1.35
N VAL A 117 -15.23 -8.73 -1.35
CA VAL A 117 -13.90 -8.83 -0.73
C VAL A 117 -14.05 -8.77 0.79
N LYS A 118 -13.38 -9.66 1.51
CA LYS A 118 -13.23 -9.58 2.97
C LYS A 118 -11.96 -8.82 3.32
N PHE A 119 -12.05 -7.91 4.29
CA PHE A 119 -10.91 -7.18 4.82
C PHE A 119 -10.64 -7.58 6.26
N GLU A 120 -9.42 -8.03 6.56
CA GLU A 120 -9.01 -8.44 7.90
C GLU A 120 -7.76 -7.67 8.34
N CYS A 121 -7.80 -7.12 9.55
CA CYS A 121 -6.62 -6.56 10.20
C CYS A 121 -5.89 -7.70 10.92
N CYS A 122 -4.84 -8.23 10.31
CA CYS A 122 -4.05 -9.29 10.92
C CYS A 122 -2.68 -9.41 10.24
N ASP A 123 -1.76 -10.09 10.93
CA ASP A 123 -0.49 -10.49 10.37
C ASP A 123 -0.70 -11.42 9.15
N TYR A 124 0.11 -11.23 8.10
CA TYR A 124 0.00 -11.97 6.84
C TYR A 124 0.06 -13.50 7.02
N GLU A 125 0.82 -13.98 7.99
CA GLU A 125 0.94 -15.42 8.27
C GLU A 125 -0.41 -16.04 8.68
N LEU A 126 -1.24 -15.29 9.42
CA LEU A 126 -2.59 -15.74 9.78
C LEU A 126 -3.48 -15.90 8.54
N THR A 127 -3.27 -15.04 7.54
CA THR A 127 -3.96 -15.14 6.25
C THR A 127 -3.45 -16.35 5.46
N LEU A 128 -2.12 -16.56 5.39
CA LEU A 128 -1.53 -17.69 4.69
C LEU A 128 -1.94 -19.04 5.31
N LYS A 129 -2.16 -19.11 6.63
CA LYS A 129 -2.66 -20.31 7.31
C LYS A 129 -4.08 -20.71 6.89
N LYS A 130 -4.89 -19.74 6.42
CA LYS A 130 -6.25 -19.99 5.92
C LYS A 130 -6.29 -20.50 4.49
N CYS A 131 -5.20 -20.34 3.73
CA CYS A 131 -5.13 -20.71 2.33
C CYS A 131 -5.22 -22.23 2.14
N LYS A 132 -5.96 -22.63 1.09
CA LYS A 132 -6.20 -24.00 0.72
C LYS A 132 -5.63 -24.28 -0.68
N LYS A 133 -5.55 -25.55 -1.03
CA LYS A 133 -5.25 -25.95 -2.40
C LYS A 133 -6.22 -25.24 -3.37
N ASP A 134 -5.69 -24.80 -4.51
CA ASP A 134 -6.38 -24.03 -5.55
C ASP A 134 -6.59 -22.54 -5.24
N ASP A 135 -6.25 -22.05 -4.04
CA ASP A 135 -6.16 -20.61 -3.79
C ASP A 135 -4.94 -20.01 -4.52
N PHE A 136 -5.05 -18.71 -4.79
CA PHE A 136 -3.96 -17.90 -5.30
C PHE A 136 -3.62 -16.79 -4.28
N VAL A 137 -2.35 -16.67 -3.94
CA VAL A 137 -1.86 -15.67 -2.97
C VAL A 137 -1.01 -14.63 -3.70
N TYR A 138 -1.36 -13.35 -3.56
CA TYR A 138 -0.49 -12.24 -3.94
C TYR A 138 0.06 -11.57 -2.69
N MET A 139 1.36 -11.38 -2.64
CA MET A 139 2.07 -10.75 -1.53
C MET A 139 2.85 -9.53 -2.03
N ASP A 140 2.72 -8.43 -1.30
CA ASP A 140 3.43 -7.17 -1.53
C ASP A 140 3.97 -6.66 -0.18
N PRO A 141 4.97 -7.33 0.40
CA PRO A 141 5.51 -6.97 1.71
C PRO A 141 6.37 -5.70 1.65
N PRO A 142 6.72 -5.12 2.81
CA PRO A 142 7.74 -4.10 2.88
C PRO A 142 9.05 -4.54 2.22
N TYR A 143 9.65 -3.66 1.41
CA TYR A 143 10.91 -3.97 0.74
C TYR A 143 12.07 -3.94 1.73
N ALA A 144 13.04 -4.85 1.54
CA ALA A 144 14.24 -4.87 2.35
C ALA A 144 14.97 -3.52 2.27
N GLY A 145 15.26 -2.90 3.41
CA GLY A 145 15.91 -1.60 3.47
C GLY A 145 15.00 -0.36 3.39
N SER A 146 13.68 -0.52 3.28
CA SER A 146 12.72 0.60 3.31
C SER A 146 12.44 1.11 4.74
N LYS A 147 13.48 1.55 5.45
CA LYS A 147 13.37 2.10 6.81
C LYS A 147 12.34 3.25 6.88
N ASN A 148 11.55 3.28 7.96
CA ASN A 148 10.57 4.33 8.28
C ASN A 148 9.36 4.47 7.33
N ARG A 149 9.14 3.53 6.41
CA ARG A 149 7.95 3.51 5.55
C ARG A 149 6.84 2.59 6.09
N TYR A 150 7.22 1.64 6.93
CA TYR A 150 6.33 0.62 7.47
C TYR A 150 6.42 0.62 9.00
N ILE A 151 5.41 0.07 9.66
CA ILE A 151 5.34 0.00 11.12
C ILE A 151 6.32 -1.03 11.66
N ASN A 152 6.53 -2.12 10.93
CA ASN A 152 7.45 -3.20 11.30
C ASN A 152 8.39 -3.52 10.13
N ASP A 153 9.62 -3.89 10.46
CA ASP A 153 10.54 -4.48 9.49
C ASP A 153 10.07 -5.88 9.10
N LEU A 154 10.32 -6.25 7.84
CA LEU A 154 10.02 -7.58 7.34
C LEU A 154 11.04 -8.59 7.87
N ASP A 155 10.57 -9.61 8.55
CA ASP A 155 11.38 -10.79 8.87
C ASP A 155 11.50 -11.67 7.61
N ILE A 156 12.67 -11.61 6.98
CA ILE A 156 12.95 -12.32 5.72
C ILE A 156 12.90 -13.84 5.91
N GLN A 157 13.49 -14.37 7.00
CA GLN A 157 13.48 -15.82 7.23
C GLN A 157 12.04 -16.33 7.39
N ARG A 158 11.23 -15.61 8.14
CA ARG A 158 9.81 -15.91 8.31
C ARG A 158 9.04 -15.87 6.98
N LEU A 159 9.37 -14.93 6.08
CA LEU A 159 8.79 -14.89 4.73
C LEU A 159 9.18 -16.14 3.92
N LEU A 160 10.46 -16.51 3.90
CA LEU A 160 10.96 -17.69 3.19
C LEU A 160 10.28 -18.97 3.68
N ASP A 161 10.17 -19.17 4.99
CA ASP A 161 9.50 -20.33 5.61
C ASP A 161 8.02 -20.42 5.17
N ASN A 162 7.35 -19.28 5.07
CA ASN A 162 5.97 -19.22 4.60
C ASN A 162 5.83 -19.55 3.11
N LEU A 163 6.75 -19.05 2.25
CA LEU A 163 6.78 -19.41 0.82
C LEU A 163 7.00 -20.90 0.62
N GLU A 164 7.93 -21.49 1.36
CA GLU A 164 8.18 -22.94 1.36
C GLU A 164 6.93 -23.73 1.78
N SER A 165 6.24 -23.26 2.84
CA SER A 165 4.98 -23.87 3.29
C SER A 165 3.89 -23.83 2.22
N LEU A 166 3.76 -22.71 1.49
CA LEU A 166 2.83 -22.59 0.36
C LEU A 166 3.19 -23.57 -0.76
N ASN A 167 4.49 -23.71 -1.08
CA ASN A 167 4.97 -24.67 -2.08
C ASN A 167 4.64 -26.11 -1.70
N LYS A 168 4.88 -26.51 -0.44
CA LYS A 168 4.52 -27.84 0.09
C LYS A 168 3.03 -28.13 -0.02
N LYS A 169 2.19 -27.10 0.12
CA LYS A 169 0.73 -27.21 -0.03
C LYS A 169 0.24 -27.10 -1.48
N SER A 170 1.14 -26.93 -2.44
CA SER A 170 0.81 -26.68 -3.86
C SER A 170 -0.10 -25.46 -4.08
N ILE A 171 0.04 -24.44 -3.23
CA ILE A 171 -0.68 -23.17 -3.36
C ILE A 171 0.11 -22.26 -4.30
N LYS A 172 -0.56 -21.71 -5.32
CA LYS A 172 0.06 -20.77 -6.25
C LYS A 172 0.22 -19.41 -5.59
N TRP A 173 1.40 -18.81 -5.75
CA TRP A 173 1.64 -17.47 -5.25
C TRP A 173 2.43 -16.59 -6.23
N ALA A 174 2.22 -15.28 -6.07
CA ALA A 174 3.03 -14.23 -6.66
C ALA A 174 3.52 -13.30 -5.54
N LEU A 175 4.79 -12.93 -5.59
CA LEU A 175 5.43 -12.03 -4.64
C LEU A 175 6.04 -10.86 -5.41
N SER A 176 5.54 -9.65 -5.14
CA SER A 176 6.16 -8.41 -5.56
C SER A 176 7.20 -8.05 -4.50
N PHE A 177 8.46 -7.94 -4.90
CA PHE A 177 9.52 -7.70 -3.93
C PHE A 177 10.66 -6.99 -4.60
N ASP A 178 11.41 -6.21 -3.87
CA ASP A 178 12.58 -5.45 -4.29
C ASP A 178 12.89 -5.48 -5.80
N GLY A 179 13.70 -4.61 -6.27
CA GLY A 179 14.04 -4.53 -7.69
C GLY A 179 15.30 -3.70 -7.89
N SER A 180 15.37 -3.00 -9.02
CA SER A 180 16.48 -2.13 -9.33
C SER A 180 16.06 -0.67 -9.50
N ARG A 181 17.02 0.23 -9.29
CA ARG A 181 16.86 1.65 -9.51
C ARG A 181 18.06 2.19 -10.26
N GLY A 182 17.85 2.56 -11.52
CA GLY A 182 18.94 2.90 -12.40
C GLY A 182 19.93 1.74 -12.52
N SER A 183 21.21 2.00 -12.26
CA SER A 183 22.27 1.00 -12.24
C SER A 183 22.42 0.24 -10.90
N THR A 184 21.65 0.63 -9.87
CA THR A 184 21.72 0.00 -8.54
C THR A 184 20.75 -1.16 -8.47
N ASP A 185 21.29 -2.36 -8.30
CA ASP A 185 20.49 -3.54 -7.97
C ASP A 185 20.20 -3.53 -6.47
N LEU A 186 18.92 -3.44 -6.14
CA LEU A 186 18.40 -3.48 -4.77
C LEU A 186 17.63 -4.78 -4.53
N SER A 187 17.69 -5.71 -5.51
CA SER A 187 16.93 -6.95 -5.40
C SER A 187 17.48 -7.83 -4.30
N PHE A 188 16.55 -8.38 -3.51
CA PHE A 188 16.85 -9.50 -2.64
C PHE A 188 16.79 -10.78 -3.47
N ASP A 189 17.87 -11.56 -3.46
CA ASP A 189 17.90 -12.84 -4.16
C ASP A 189 17.16 -13.91 -3.35
N LEU A 190 15.91 -14.17 -3.73
CA LEU A 190 15.17 -15.31 -3.22
C LEU A 190 15.84 -16.63 -3.63
N PRO A 191 15.89 -17.64 -2.75
CA PRO A 191 16.35 -18.99 -3.12
C PRO A 191 15.64 -19.52 -4.37
N THR A 192 16.41 -19.97 -5.36
CA THR A 192 15.89 -20.33 -6.68
C THR A 192 14.97 -21.55 -6.70
N ASP A 193 14.99 -22.34 -5.66
CA ASP A 193 14.10 -23.49 -5.45
C ASP A 193 12.69 -23.09 -4.97
N LEU A 194 12.51 -21.86 -4.49
CA LEU A 194 11.21 -21.38 -4.04
C LEU A 194 10.31 -20.94 -5.19
N TYR A 195 10.85 -20.46 -6.30
CA TYR A 195 10.06 -19.91 -7.41
C TYR A 195 10.45 -20.53 -8.75
N LYS A 196 9.57 -20.43 -9.74
CA LYS A 196 9.81 -20.90 -11.11
C LYS A 196 10.13 -19.77 -12.09
N ARG A 197 9.65 -18.57 -11.83
CA ARG A 197 9.83 -17.42 -12.72
C ARG A 197 10.10 -16.15 -11.92
N LYS A 198 11.07 -15.36 -12.38
CA LYS A 198 11.31 -13.97 -11.95
C LYS A 198 11.04 -13.06 -13.16
N ILE A 199 10.15 -12.09 -13.00
CA ILE A 199 9.78 -11.11 -14.03
C ILE A 199 10.18 -9.73 -13.50
N LEU A 200 10.89 -8.95 -14.28
CA LEU A 200 11.15 -7.55 -13.97
C LEU A 200 10.06 -6.69 -14.60
N ILE A 201 9.37 -5.93 -13.76
CA ILE A 201 8.30 -5.02 -14.17
C ILE A 201 8.84 -3.59 -14.08
N SER A 202 8.80 -2.86 -15.20
CA SER A 202 9.16 -1.44 -15.19
C SER A 202 8.01 -0.62 -14.55
N ASN A 203 8.32 0.09 -13.48
CA ASN A 203 7.43 1.02 -12.80
C ASN A 203 7.61 2.47 -13.29
N GLY A 204 8.36 2.65 -14.38
CA GLY A 204 8.68 3.97 -14.94
C GLY A 204 9.80 4.66 -14.16
N HIS A 205 9.79 5.99 -14.17
CA HIS A 205 10.89 6.75 -13.58
C HIS A 205 10.70 7.03 -12.09
N SER A 206 11.82 7.02 -11.36
CA SER A 206 11.85 7.33 -9.92
C SER A 206 11.20 8.68 -9.61
N ALA A 207 10.32 8.70 -8.61
CA ALA A 207 9.71 9.94 -8.10
C ALA A 207 10.74 10.94 -7.55
N VAL A 208 11.93 10.49 -7.19
CA VAL A 208 13.03 11.33 -6.65
C VAL A 208 13.53 12.33 -7.67
N HIS A 209 13.56 11.97 -8.97
CA HIS A 209 13.92 12.90 -10.03
C HIS A 209 13.04 14.18 -10.01
N ARG A 210 11.75 14.02 -9.80
CA ARG A 210 10.80 15.15 -9.80
C ARG A 210 10.96 16.09 -8.59
N VAL A 211 11.59 15.63 -7.52
CA VAL A 211 11.69 16.36 -6.24
C VAL A 211 13.07 16.98 -6.05
N LEU A 212 14.13 16.30 -6.51
CA LEU A 212 15.52 16.67 -6.24
C LEU A 212 16.33 17.01 -7.50
N ASN A 213 15.71 17.14 -8.68
CA ASN A 213 16.40 17.33 -9.97
C ASN A 213 17.52 16.30 -10.20
N GLY A 214 17.35 15.08 -9.69
CA GLY A 214 18.27 13.98 -9.87
C GLY A 214 18.18 13.35 -11.28
N PRO A 215 19.03 12.39 -11.62
CA PRO A 215 18.95 11.70 -12.91
C PRO A 215 17.62 10.95 -13.08
N LEU A 216 17.18 10.81 -14.35
CA LEU A 216 16.03 9.98 -14.71
C LEU A 216 16.44 8.50 -14.56
N GLU A 217 16.13 7.95 -13.40
CA GLU A 217 16.39 6.54 -13.11
C GLU A 217 15.13 5.72 -13.34
N GLU A 218 15.24 4.69 -14.16
CA GLU A 218 14.16 3.71 -14.32
C GLU A 218 14.10 2.80 -13.09
N VAL A 219 12.90 2.56 -12.62
CA VAL A 219 12.65 1.70 -11.46
C VAL A 219 12.01 0.41 -11.94
N HIS A 220 12.63 -0.70 -11.61
CA HIS A 220 12.09 -2.03 -11.85
C HIS A 220 11.74 -2.69 -10.52
N GLU A 221 10.74 -3.50 -10.56
CA GLU A 221 10.26 -4.32 -9.45
C GLU A 221 10.30 -5.79 -9.85
N SER A 222 10.75 -6.65 -8.94
CA SER A 222 10.79 -8.09 -9.19
C SER A 222 9.46 -8.72 -8.81
N LEU A 223 8.87 -9.46 -9.75
CA LEU A 223 7.71 -10.31 -9.50
C LEU A 223 8.14 -11.77 -9.57
N TYR A 224 8.06 -12.46 -8.45
CA TYR A 224 8.38 -13.87 -8.33
C TYR A 224 7.11 -14.71 -8.37
N LEU A 225 7.14 -15.82 -9.09
CA LEU A 225 6.01 -16.73 -9.29
C LEU A 225 6.46 -18.18 -9.06
N ASN A 226 5.71 -18.96 -8.28
CA ASN A 226 5.99 -20.39 -8.07
C ASN A 226 5.31 -21.34 -9.07
N TYR A 227 4.75 -20.82 -10.17
CA TYR A 227 4.00 -21.60 -11.17
C TYR A 227 4.39 -21.24 -12.60
#